data_fd17cec08f8aafd4bbfb00bd7da85c4b
#
_entry.id   fd17cec08f8aafd4bbfb00bd7da85c4b
#
_cell.length_a   1.000
_cell.length_b   1.000
_cell.length_c   1.000
_cell.angle_alpha   90.00
_cell.angle_beta   90.00
_cell.angle_gamma   90.00
#
_symmetry.space_group_name_H-M   'P 1'
#
loop_
_entity.id
_entity.type
_entity.pdbx_description
1 polymer ?
#
loop_
_entity_poly.entity_id
_entity_poly.type
_entity_poly.pdbx_seq_one_letter_code
_entity_poly.pdbx_strand_id
1 'polypeptide(L)'
;MKLNLSNSHDINKFKTYSQTLLDKGAKVELKEVKSKRTLNQNSYLYALFSLWCIEFGYTLHEGKTLLKRECGFMTYEKNGQKFLRSTADLDTKEMTEFIEWFRNYSSQQGLYLLSSEEYITHRFEIDKEIDRFKPYL
;
A
#
# COMPACT_ATOMS: atom_id res chain seq x y z
N MET A 1 6.24 22.18 -11.27
CA MET A 1 7.59 21.66 -11.54
C MET A 1 7.98 20.72 -10.39
N LYS A 2 8.40 19.51 -10.73
CA LYS A 2 8.91 18.55 -9.73
C LYS A 2 10.40 18.31 -9.98
N LEU A 3 11.21 18.39 -8.95
CA LEU A 3 12.65 18.21 -9.02
C LEU A 3 13.10 17.14 -8.02
N ASN A 4 14.03 16.30 -8.49
CA ASN A 4 14.65 15.29 -7.63
C ASN A 4 16.01 15.83 -7.14
N LEU A 5 16.07 16.23 -5.88
CA LEU A 5 17.27 16.87 -5.31
C LEU A 5 18.40 15.88 -4.99
N SER A 6 18.25 14.61 -5.31
CA SER A 6 19.37 13.66 -5.32
C SER A 6 20.16 13.70 -6.62
N ASN A 7 19.64 14.37 -7.65
CA ASN A 7 20.23 14.53 -8.96
C ASN A 7 20.90 15.90 -9.08
N SER A 8 22.17 15.96 -9.46
CA SER A 8 22.93 17.21 -9.55
C SER A 8 22.34 18.21 -10.56
N HIS A 9 21.78 17.74 -11.67
CA HIS A 9 21.11 18.59 -12.66
C HIS A 9 19.89 19.28 -12.03
N ASP A 10 19.07 18.56 -11.30
CA ASP A 10 17.88 19.12 -10.65
C ASP A 10 18.25 20.04 -9.48
N ILE A 11 19.33 19.77 -8.77
CA ILE A 11 19.85 20.66 -7.71
C ILE A 11 20.22 22.00 -8.32
N ASN A 12 20.95 22.02 -9.43
CA ASN A 12 21.35 23.25 -10.12
C ASN A 12 20.13 24.02 -10.62
N LYS A 13 19.17 23.31 -11.20
CA LYS A 13 17.91 23.90 -11.67
C LYS A 13 17.12 24.53 -10.54
N PHE A 14 17.05 23.82 -9.40
CA PHE A 14 16.40 24.33 -8.19
C PHE A 14 17.05 25.61 -7.69
N LYS A 15 18.39 25.64 -7.58
CA LYS A 15 19.13 26.81 -7.12
C LYS A 15 18.90 28.02 -8.03
N THR A 16 18.99 27.84 -9.35
CA THR A 16 18.79 28.91 -10.35
C THR A 16 17.37 29.43 -10.28
N TYR A 17 16.38 28.57 -10.26
CA TYR A 17 14.98 28.97 -10.22
C TYR A 17 14.60 29.63 -8.89
N SER A 18 15.11 29.14 -7.78
CA SER A 18 14.91 29.74 -6.46
C SER A 18 15.47 31.16 -6.42
N GLN A 19 16.66 31.40 -6.99
CA GLN A 19 17.24 32.72 -7.03
C GLN A 19 16.40 33.70 -7.89
N THR A 20 15.88 33.21 -9.01
CA THR A 20 14.97 34.01 -9.86
C THR A 20 13.71 34.44 -9.10
N LEU A 21 13.15 33.55 -8.33
CA LEU A 21 11.96 33.82 -7.51
C LEU A 21 12.26 34.79 -6.37
N LEU A 22 13.43 34.68 -5.75
CA LEU A 22 13.91 35.62 -4.74
C LEU A 22 14.05 37.03 -5.30
N ASP A 23 14.64 37.14 -6.48
CA ASP A 23 14.86 38.43 -7.14
C ASP A 23 13.54 39.11 -7.51
N LYS A 24 12.51 38.34 -7.83
CA LYS A 24 11.16 38.83 -8.11
C LYS A 24 10.37 39.19 -6.88
N GLY A 25 10.75 38.69 -5.70
CA GLY A 25 9.92 38.78 -4.50
C GLY A 25 8.60 38.00 -4.64
N ALA A 26 8.61 36.90 -5.38
CA ALA A 26 7.42 36.12 -5.69
C ALA A 26 6.90 35.37 -4.46
N LYS A 27 5.58 35.18 -4.37
CA LYS A 27 4.99 34.25 -3.42
C LYS A 27 5.15 32.83 -3.94
N VAL A 28 5.70 31.95 -3.12
CA VAL A 28 5.98 30.56 -3.53
C VAL A 28 5.45 29.58 -2.50
N GLU A 29 5.13 28.39 -2.98
CA GLU A 29 4.82 27.25 -2.14
C GLU A 29 5.89 26.19 -2.41
N LEU A 30 6.53 25.69 -1.34
CA LEU A 30 7.55 24.66 -1.42
C LEU A 30 7.08 23.45 -0.64
N LYS A 31 6.98 22.32 -1.33
CA LYS A 31 6.55 21.07 -0.71
C LYS A 31 7.54 19.96 -1.01
N GLU A 32 7.85 19.16 -0.01
CA GLU A 32 8.49 17.87 -0.23
C GLU A 32 7.47 16.93 -0.87
N VAL A 33 7.82 16.38 -2.03
CA VAL A 33 7.00 15.35 -2.67
C VAL A 33 7.27 14.05 -1.92
N LYS A 34 6.40 13.73 -0.97
CA LYS A 34 6.44 12.42 -0.33
C LYS A 34 6.00 11.39 -1.36
N SER A 35 6.73 10.26 -1.41
CA SER A 35 6.27 9.13 -2.18
C SER A 35 4.87 8.80 -1.70
N LYS A 36 3.87 9.06 -2.55
CA LYS A 36 2.52 8.62 -2.30
C LYS A 36 2.59 7.12 -2.05
N ARG A 37 1.87 6.64 -1.04
CA ARG A 37 1.48 5.25 -0.94
C ARG A 37 1.14 4.80 -2.35
N THR A 38 2.05 4.07 -2.95
CA THR A 38 2.03 3.85 -4.39
C THR A 38 0.82 2.99 -4.74
N LEU A 39 0.24 3.21 -5.91
CA LEU A 39 -0.71 2.28 -6.52
C LEU A 39 -0.22 0.84 -6.40
N ASN A 40 1.09 0.64 -6.42
CA ASN A 40 1.75 -0.65 -6.25
C ASN A 40 1.50 -1.28 -4.87
N GLN A 41 1.52 -0.52 -3.78
CA GLN A 41 1.25 -1.05 -2.45
C GLN A 41 -0.20 -1.50 -2.31
N ASN A 42 -1.15 -0.72 -2.84
CA ASN A 42 -2.56 -1.10 -2.85
C ASN A 42 -2.81 -2.33 -3.74
N SER A 43 -2.18 -2.38 -4.91
CA SER A 43 -2.27 -3.53 -5.82
C SER A 43 -1.67 -4.79 -5.20
N TYR A 44 -0.56 -4.65 -4.51
CA TYR A 44 0.08 -5.74 -3.80
C TYR A 44 -0.81 -6.29 -2.69
N LEU A 45 -1.39 -5.43 -1.86
CA LEU A 45 -2.31 -5.86 -0.81
C LEU A 45 -3.54 -6.55 -1.38
N TYR A 46 -4.11 -6.00 -2.46
CA TYR A 46 -5.23 -6.63 -3.16
C TYR A 46 -4.88 -8.02 -3.67
N ALA A 47 -3.68 -8.18 -4.22
CA ALA A 47 -3.20 -9.47 -4.69
C ALA A 47 -3.08 -10.48 -3.54
N LEU A 48 -2.53 -10.05 -2.39
CA LEU A 48 -2.42 -10.92 -1.21
C LEU A 48 -3.78 -11.36 -0.68
N PHE A 49 -4.72 -10.44 -0.57
CA PHE A 49 -6.09 -10.77 -0.16
C PHE A 49 -6.74 -11.75 -1.14
N SER A 50 -6.57 -11.51 -2.44
CA SER A 50 -7.16 -12.36 -3.47
C SER A 50 -6.59 -13.77 -3.44
N LEU A 51 -5.29 -13.92 -3.36
CA LEU A 51 -4.62 -15.22 -3.28
C LEU A 51 -5.03 -16.00 -2.04
N TRP A 52 -5.10 -15.32 -0.89
CA TRP A 52 -5.53 -15.94 0.35
C TRP A 52 -6.99 -16.40 0.27
N CYS A 53 -7.87 -15.55 -0.27
CA CYS A 53 -9.28 -15.89 -0.44
C CYS A 53 -9.50 -17.05 -1.43
N ILE A 54 -8.73 -17.09 -2.51
CA ILE A 54 -8.77 -18.19 -3.49
C ILE A 54 -8.40 -19.51 -2.80
N GLU A 55 -7.33 -19.52 -2.03
CA GLU A 55 -6.85 -20.73 -1.35
C GLU A 55 -7.86 -21.26 -0.34
N PHE A 56 -8.47 -20.37 0.45
CA PHE A 56 -9.35 -20.77 1.55
C PHE A 56 -10.84 -20.71 1.22
N GLY A 57 -11.19 -20.30 -0.01
CA GLY A 57 -12.58 -20.33 -0.50
C GLY A 57 -13.47 -19.21 0.02
N TYR A 58 -12.91 -18.04 0.31
CA TYR A 58 -13.66 -16.86 0.75
C TYR A 58 -13.86 -15.86 -0.38
N THR A 59 -14.91 -15.06 -0.29
CA THR A 59 -15.00 -13.82 -1.08
C THR A 59 -14.05 -12.78 -0.50
N LEU A 60 -13.71 -11.75 -1.29
CA LEU A 60 -12.84 -10.65 -0.79
C LEU A 60 -13.42 -10.00 0.46
N HIS A 61 -14.72 -9.76 0.49
CA HIS A 61 -15.37 -9.16 1.65
C HIS A 61 -15.24 -10.04 2.89
N GLU A 62 -15.54 -11.31 2.76
CA GLU A 62 -15.43 -12.28 3.84
C GLU A 62 -14.00 -12.38 4.35
N GLY A 63 -13.04 -12.52 3.44
CA GLY A 63 -11.63 -12.64 3.78
C GLY A 63 -11.08 -11.40 4.47
N LYS A 64 -11.37 -10.22 3.95
CA LYS A 64 -10.95 -8.96 4.57
C LYS A 64 -11.51 -8.80 5.98
N THR A 65 -12.78 -9.10 6.15
CA THR A 65 -13.44 -9.01 7.46
C THR A 65 -12.80 -9.94 8.46
N LEU A 66 -12.58 -11.19 8.08
CA LEU A 66 -11.98 -12.21 8.93
C LEU A 66 -10.55 -11.84 9.34
N LEU A 67 -9.74 -11.45 8.37
CA LEU A 67 -8.33 -11.08 8.61
C LEU A 67 -8.20 -9.85 9.49
N LYS A 68 -9.04 -8.85 9.30
CA LYS A 68 -9.05 -7.65 10.15
C LYS A 68 -9.44 -7.96 11.59
N ARG A 69 -10.38 -8.88 11.79
CA ARG A 69 -10.77 -9.32 13.13
C ARG A 69 -9.65 -10.05 13.86
N GLU A 70 -8.89 -10.86 13.14
CA GLU A 70 -7.75 -11.58 13.71
C GLU A 70 -6.57 -10.66 14.01
N CYS A 71 -6.46 -9.55 13.30
CA CYS A 71 -5.42 -8.55 13.51
C CYS A 71 -5.89 -7.49 14.51
N GLY A 72 -5.42 -7.55 15.75
CA GLY A 72 -5.85 -6.64 16.82
C GLY A 72 -5.66 -5.17 16.48
N PHE A 73 -4.63 -4.84 15.74
CA PHE A 73 -4.32 -3.48 15.28
C PHE A 73 -5.37 -2.93 14.30
N MET A 74 -6.09 -3.79 13.58
CA MET A 74 -7.14 -3.40 12.63
C MET A 74 -8.53 -3.30 13.26
N THR A 75 -8.63 -3.50 14.56
CA THR A 75 -9.88 -3.35 15.29
C THR A 75 -9.81 -2.19 16.26
N TYR A 76 -10.92 -1.51 16.46
CA TYR A 76 -11.04 -0.47 17.48
C TYR A 76 -12.39 -0.57 18.17
N GLU A 77 -12.47 -0.02 19.36
CA GLU A 77 -13.68 -0.04 20.17
C GLU A 77 -14.21 1.38 20.36
N LYS A 78 -15.51 1.55 20.16
CA LYS A 78 -16.20 2.81 20.37
C LYS A 78 -17.57 2.54 20.98
N ASN A 79 -17.83 3.18 22.11
CA ASN A 79 -19.11 3.02 22.83
C ASN A 79 -19.44 1.55 23.15
N GLY A 80 -18.43 0.75 23.52
CA GLY A 80 -18.58 -0.66 23.85
C GLY A 80 -18.75 -1.59 22.65
N GLN A 81 -18.68 -1.07 21.43
CA GLN A 81 -18.80 -1.86 20.20
C GLN A 81 -17.48 -1.92 19.44
N LYS A 82 -17.19 -3.08 18.85
CA LYS A 82 -15.98 -3.29 18.06
C LYS A 82 -16.23 -2.98 16.59
N PHE A 83 -15.30 -2.24 16.01
CA PHE A 83 -15.31 -1.88 14.60
C PHE A 83 -14.00 -2.28 13.93
N LEU A 84 -14.04 -2.39 12.60
CA LEU A 84 -12.88 -2.69 11.79
C LEU A 84 -12.37 -1.41 11.12
N ARG A 85 -11.04 -1.23 11.12
CA ARG A 85 -10.41 -0.12 10.41
C ARG A 85 -10.46 -0.36 8.91
N SER A 86 -10.60 0.71 8.14
CA SER A 86 -10.40 0.64 6.69
C SER A 86 -8.91 0.64 6.37
N THR A 87 -8.49 -0.14 5.39
CA THR A 87 -7.11 -0.09 4.90
C THR A 87 -6.78 1.26 4.28
N ALA A 88 -7.78 2.00 3.79
CA ALA A 88 -7.61 3.35 3.26
C ALA A 88 -7.14 4.36 4.31
N ASP A 89 -7.39 4.09 5.59
CA ASP A 89 -7.00 4.97 6.71
C ASP A 89 -5.57 4.72 7.19
N LEU A 90 -4.90 3.69 6.66
CA LEU A 90 -3.55 3.34 7.07
C LEU A 90 -2.52 4.19 6.32
N ASP A 91 -1.52 4.69 7.05
CA ASP A 91 -0.35 5.29 6.42
C ASP A 91 0.60 4.19 5.89
N THR A 92 1.70 4.58 5.28
CA THR A 92 2.65 3.63 4.68
C THR A 92 3.23 2.68 5.72
N LYS A 93 3.56 3.18 6.91
CA LYS A 93 4.13 2.37 7.99
C LYS A 93 3.11 1.36 8.53
N GLU A 94 1.91 1.83 8.80
CA GLU A 94 0.81 0.98 9.29
C GLU A 94 0.43 -0.08 8.26
N MET A 95 0.43 0.27 6.97
CA MET A 95 0.17 -0.68 5.90
C MET A 95 1.26 -1.76 5.84
N THR A 96 2.52 -1.39 5.98
CA THR A 96 3.63 -2.35 6.02
C THR A 96 3.47 -3.30 7.21
N GLU A 97 3.12 -2.78 8.38
CA GLU A 97 2.88 -3.60 9.58
C GLU A 97 1.72 -4.59 9.37
N PHE A 98 0.64 -4.13 8.75
CA PHE A 98 -0.50 -5.00 8.45
C PHE A 98 -0.13 -6.10 7.45
N ILE A 99 0.60 -5.77 6.40
CA ILE A 99 1.06 -6.74 5.39
C ILE A 99 1.99 -7.78 6.03
N GLU A 100 2.92 -7.37 6.88
CA GLU A 100 3.82 -8.30 7.58
C GLU A 100 3.04 -9.23 8.51
N TRP A 101 2.10 -8.68 9.26
CA TRP A 101 1.22 -9.50 10.09
C TRP A 101 0.45 -10.52 9.24
N PHE A 102 -0.11 -10.07 8.12
CA PHE A 102 -0.92 -10.91 7.24
C PHE A 102 -0.08 -12.05 6.65
N ARG A 103 1.11 -11.75 6.17
CA ARG A 103 2.01 -12.77 5.64
C ARG A 103 2.39 -13.81 6.68
N ASN A 104 2.68 -13.39 7.90
CA ASN A 104 2.96 -14.28 9.02
C ASN A 104 1.75 -15.15 9.38
N TYR A 105 0.59 -14.55 9.48
CA TYR A 105 -0.65 -15.26 9.78
C TYR A 105 -0.95 -16.32 8.72
N SER A 106 -0.84 -15.96 7.46
CA SER A 106 -1.04 -16.89 6.34
C SER A 106 -0.01 -18.01 6.33
N SER A 107 1.24 -17.72 6.63
CA SER A 107 2.31 -18.70 6.72
C SER A 107 2.03 -19.74 7.81
N GLN A 108 1.51 -19.30 8.95
CA GLN A 108 1.10 -20.21 10.04
C GLN A 108 -0.04 -21.13 9.61
N GLN A 109 -0.86 -20.71 8.67
CA GLN A 109 -1.95 -21.51 8.10
C GLN A 109 -1.49 -22.40 6.94
N GLY A 110 -0.20 -22.39 6.60
CA GLY A 110 0.38 -23.20 5.55
C GLY A 110 0.41 -22.57 4.16
N LEU A 111 0.03 -21.29 4.03
CA LEU A 111 0.08 -20.58 2.76
C LEU A 111 1.14 -19.49 2.78
N TYR A 112 2.19 -19.67 1.99
CA TYR A 112 3.17 -18.62 1.76
C TYR A 112 2.61 -17.55 0.83
N LEU A 113 2.56 -16.32 1.31
CA LEU A 113 2.21 -15.15 0.49
C LEU A 113 3.50 -14.48 0.04
N LEU A 114 3.59 -14.22 -1.26
CA LEU A 114 4.80 -13.67 -1.88
C LEU A 114 5.14 -12.28 -1.32
N SER A 115 6.43 -11.95 -1.35
CA SER A 115 6.92 -10.61 -0.98
C SER A 115 6.54 -9.58 -2.05
N SER A 116 6.69 -8.29 -1.71
CA SER A 116 6.45 -7.22 -2.69
C SER A 116 7.39 -7.31 -3.89
N GLU A 117 8.63 -7.71 -3.68
CA GLU A 117 9.61 -7.90 -4.76
C GLU A 117 9.22 -9.05 -5.68
N GLU A 118 8.81 -10.16 -5.11
CA GLU A 118 8.29 -11.31 -5.87
C GLU A 118 7.04 -10.94 -6.65
N TYR A 119 6.14 -10.15 -6.05
CA TYR A 119 4.94 -9.67 -6.71
C TYR A 119 5.28 -8.80 -7.93
N ILE A 120 6.19 -7.85 -7.79
CA ILE A 120 6.62 -6.99 -8.89
C ILE A 120 7.20 -7.83 -10.03
N THR A 121 8.03 -8.82 -9.71
CA THR A 121 8.66 -9.69 -10.70
C THR A 121 7.64 -10.54 -11.47
N HIS A 122 6.61 -11.03 -10.79
CA HIS A 122 5.62 -11.95 -11.37
C HIS A 122 4.21 -11.33 -11.51
N ARG A 123 4.13 -10.01 -11.48
CA ARG A 123 2.87 -9.28 -11.43
C ARG A 123 1.87 -9.68 -12.51
N PHE A 124 2.33 -9.80 -13.75
CA PHE A 124 1.47 -10.13 -14.87
C PHE A 124 0.80 -11.50 -14.68
N GLU A 125 1.57 -12.50 -14.31
CA GLU A 125 1.10 -13.87 -14.12
C GLU A 125 0.15 -13.97 -12.92
N ILE A 126 0.49 -13.27 -11.83
CA ILE A 126 -0.33 -13.26 -10.61
C ILE A 126 -1.66 -12.57 -10.86
N ASP A 127 -1.66 -11.41 -11.49
CA ASP A 127 -2.88 -10.67 -11.79
C ASP A 127 -3.78 -11.46 -12.75
N LYS A 128 -3.18 -12.17 -13.70
CA LYS A 128 -3.91 -13.05 -14.62
C LYS A 128 -4.56 -14.23 -13.88
N GLU A 129 -3.84 -14.83 -12.94
CA GLU A 129 -4.37 -15.91 -12.12
C GLU A 129 -5.54 -15.42 -11.25
N ILE A 130 -5.41 -14.25 -10.64
CA ILE A 130 -6.49 -13.64 -9.85
C ILE A 130 -7.71 -13.36 -10.72
N ASP A 131 -7.52 -12.86 -11.93
CA ASP A 131 -8.61 -12.59 -12.86
C ASP A 131 -9.42 -13.86 -13.20
N ARG A 132 -8.79 -15.01 -13.26
CA ARG A 132 -9.48 -16.29 -13.48
C ARG A 132 -10.48 -16.60 -12.37
N PHE A 133 -10.20 -16.20 -11.14
CA PHE A 133 -11.05 -16.45 -9.97
C PHE A 133 -11.93 -15.27 -9.60
N LYS A 134 -11.85 -14.17 -10.33
CA LYS A 134 -12.59 -12.93 -10.05
C LYS A 134 -14.08 -13.13 -9.82
N PRO A 135 -14.81 -14.01 -10.57
CA PRO A 135 -16.22 -14.26 -10.31
C PRO A 135 -16.52 -14.83 -8.92
N TYR A 136 -15.54 -15.41 -8.25
CA TYR A 136 -15.69 -16.03 -6.94
C TYR A 136 -15.20 -15.11 -5.80
N LEU A 137 -14.61 -14.00 -6.15
CA LEU A 137 -14.09 -13.01 -5.22
C LEU A 137 -15.10 -11.87 -5.01
#